data_d94b4f0b9b2be5005dfda90c8ade6b38
#
_entry.id   d94b4f0b9b2be5005dfda90c8ade6b38
#
_cell.length_a   1.000
_cell.length_b   1.000
_cell.length_c   1.000
_cell.angle_alpha   90.00
_cell.angle_beta   90.00
_cell.angle_gamma   90.00
#
_symmetry.space_group_name_H-M   'P 1'
#
loop_
_entity.id
_entity.type
_entity.pdbx_description
1 polymer ?
#
loop_
_entity_poly.entity_id
_entity_poly.type
_entity_poly.pdbx_seq_one_letter_code
_entity_poly.pdbx_strand_id
1 'polypeptide(L)'
;YVKPDSNYHLLYLGRLHPKKGIDILLQAIATLKKENPNIFNNWIIDIVGWDHENCQTKLEHIVHSNNLKEIVIFHGGLFGEDKIKMYANADAYILPSHGEGLPMTILEAWSWKLPVVMTPQCNIPEGFEANAAIRIEDNVSSIKQGLQTLFNMSDEERISMGNRGYKLVSENFTWDASAQKMIMLYKWLTNQGEKPDFVYE
;
A
#
# COMPACT_ATOMS: atom_id res chain seq x y z
N TYR A 1 -7.62 -12.72 -14.36
CA TYR A 1 -7.14 -11.44 -14.94
C TYR A 1 -5.79 -11.70 -15.62
N VAL A 2 -5.63 -11.22 -16.85
CA VAL A 2 -4.37 -11.34 -17.61
C VAL A 2 -3.64 -10.02 -17.51
N LYS A 3 -2.37 -10.07 -17.09
CA LYS A 3 -1.50 -8.90 -16.99
C LYS A 3 -1.36 -8.22 -18.36
N PRO A 4 -1.40 -6.88 -18.44
CA PRO A 4 -1.38 -6.17 -19.73
C PRO A 4 -0.02 -6.25 -20.44
N ASP A 5 1.05 -6.46 -19.69
CA ASP A 5 2.43 -6.54 -20.18
C ASP A 5 3.31 -7.42 -19.29
N SER A 6 4.61 -7.43 -19.54
CA SER A 6 5.61 -8.21 -18.78
C SER A 6 6.28 -7.42 -17.65
N ASN A 7 5.86 -6.17 -17.40
CA ASN A 7 6.45 -5.35 -16.34
C ASN A 7 5.91 -5.72 -14.96
N TYR A 8 6.65 -5.42 -13.94
CA TYR A 8 6.15 -5.37 -12.56
C TYR A 8 5.42 -4.04 -12.34
N HIS A 9 4.32 -4.11 -11.61
CA HIS A 9 3.46 -2.97 -11.31
C HIS A 9 3.44 -2.67 -9.81
N LEU A 10 3.94 -1.49 -9.42
CA LEU A 10 3.79 -0.96 -8.07
C LEU A 10 2.57 -0.05 -8.01
N LEU A 11 1.52 -0.51 -7.33
CA LEU A 11 0.25 0.20 -7.24
C LEU A 11 0.23 1.14 -6.03
N TYR A 12 -0.14 2.39 -6.26
CA TYR A 12 -0.73 3.29 -5.28
C TYR A 12 -2.23 3.43 -5.58
N LEU A 13 -3.09 3.27 -4.60
CA LEU A 13 -4.53 3.49 -4.75
C LEU A 13 -5.08 4.29 -3.55
N GLY A 14 -5.63 5.47 -3.84
CA GLY A 14 -6.21 6.36 -2.84
C GLY A 14 -6.42 7.78 -3.37
N ARG A 15 -7.10 8.65 -2.61
CA ARG A 15 -7.22 10.06 -2.99
C ARG A 15 -5.87 10.68 -3.27
N LEU A 16 -5.78 11.53 -4.29
CA LEU A 16 -4.60 12.38 -4.50
C LEU A 16 -4.71 13.58 -3.54
N HIS A 17 -4.10 13.44 -2.39
CA HIS A 17 -4.12 14.43 -1.31
C HIS A 17 -2.74 14.51 -0.65
N PRO A 18 -2.26 15.70 -0.21
CA PRO A 18 -0.92 15.84 0.40
C PRO A 18 -0.65 14.85 1.55
N LYS A 19 -1.67 14.58 2.38
CA LYS A 19 -1.57 13.60 3.48
C LYS A 19 -1.12 12.21 3.04
N LYS A 20 -1.27 11.86 1.77
CA LYS A 20 -0.94 10.54 1.23
C LYS A 20 0.53 10.36 0.82
N GLY A 21 1.33 11.46 0.84
CA GLY A 21 2.77 11.41 0.62
C GLY A 21 3.20 11.00 -0.80
N ILE A 22 2.32 11.20 -1.81
CA ILE A 22 2.63 10.82 -3.20
C ILE A 22 3.76 11.70 -3.76
N ASP A 23 3.81 12.95 -3.35
CA ASP A 23 4.86 13.89 -3.74
C ASP A 23 6.24 13.44 -3.25
N ILE A 24 6.33 12.97 -2.00
CA ILE A 24 7.58 12.41 -1.45
C ILE A 24 7.94 11.09 -2.15
N LEU A 25 6.95 10.25 -2.47
CA LEU A 25 7.15 9.04 -3.26
C LEU A 25 7.77 9.37 -4.63
N LEU A 26 7.20 10.33 -5.36
CA LEU A 26 7.71 10.74 -6.67
C LEU A 26 9.12 11.33 -6.58
N GLN A 27 9.45 12.06 -5.52
CA GLN A 27 10.81 12.55 -5.26
C GLN A 27 11.79 11.41 -4.97
N ALA A 28 11.35 10.39 -4.23
CA ALA A 28 12.15 9.19 -3.95
C ALA A 28 12.43 8.39 -5.25
N ILE A 29 11.42 8.22 -6.10
CA ILE A 29 11.55 7.59 -7.43
C ILE A 29 12.53 8.39 -8.30
N ALA A 30 12.41 9.72 -8.33
CA ALA A 30 13.31 10.58 -9.10
C ALA A 30 14.76 10.46 -8.63
N THR A 31 14.97 10.42 -7.32
CA THR A 31 16.29 10.26 -6.71
C THR A 31 16.87 8.89 -7.05
N LEU A 32 16.07 7.84 -6.89
CA LEU A 32 16.48 6.47 -7.18
C LEU A 32 16.81 6.27 -8.67
N LYS A 33 16.02 6.84 -9.58
CA LYS A 33 16.29 6.80 -11.03
C LYS A 33 17.59 7.48 -11.39
N LYS A 34 17.95 8.59 -10.73
CA LYS A 34 19.24 9.28 -10.97
C LYS A 34 20.42 8.44 -10.48
N GLU A 35 20.30 7.79 -9.32
CA GLU A 35 21.35 6.96 -8.72
C GLU A 35 21.51 5.61 -9.41
N ASN A 36 20.43 5.00 -9.82
CA ASN A 36 20.38 3.70 -10.50
C ASN A 36 19.33 3.71 -11.62
N PRO A 37 19.68 4.19 -12.82
CA PRO A 37 18.73 4.32 -13.93
C PRO A 37 18.06 3.01 -14.34
N ASN A 38 18.75 1.88 -14.16
CA ASN A 38 18.27 0.58 -14.62
C ASN A 38 17.29 -0.10 -13.66
N ILE A 39 17.12 0.41 -12.43
CA ILE A 39 16.28 -0.23 -11.41
C ILE A 39 14.80 -0.26 -11.81
N PHE A 40 14.39 0.64 -12.72
CA PHE A 40 13.02 0.74 -13.24
C PHE A 40 12.82 0.07 -14.59
N ASN A 41 13.80 -0.63 -15.15
CA ASN A 41 13.68 -1.22 -16.50
C ASN A 41 12.45 -2.13 -16.67
N ASN A 42 12.00 -2.76 -15.59
CA ASN A 42 10.86 -3.66 -15.59
C ASN A 42 9.79 -3.22 -14.57
N TRP A 43 9.79 -1.99 -14.08
CA TRP A 43 8.82 -1.51 -13.09
C TRP A 43 8.03 -0.31 -13.61
N ILE A 44 6.71 -0.40 -13.50
CA ILE A 44 5.75 0.68 -13.70
C ILE A 44 5.15 1.07 -12.35
N ILE A 45 4.93 2.35 -12.16
CA ILE A 45 4.30 2.90 -10.95
C ILE A 45 2.91 3.39 -11.33
N ASP A 46 1.89 2.68 -10.90
CA ASP A 46 0.49 3.02 -11.17
C ASP A 46 -0.08 3.86 -10.04
N ILE A 47 -0.49 5.08 -10.35
CA ILE A 47 -1.14 5.99 -9.42
C ILE A 47 -2.63 6.05 -9.75
N VAL A 48 -3.43 5.42 -8.88
CA VAL A 48 -4.89 5.36 -9.02
C VAL A 48 -5.53 6.21 -7.93
N GLY A 49 -6.33 7.17 -8.33
CA GLY A 49 -7.07 7.99 -7.38
C GLY A 49 -7.73 9.20 -8.01
N TRP A 50 -8.79 9.66 -7.38
CA TRP A 50 -9.43 10.89 -7.79
C TRP A 50 -8.70 12.10 -7.17
N ASP A 51 -8.63 13.18 -7.95
CA ASP A 51 -7.96 14.40 -7.54
C ASP A 51 -8.73 15.11 -6.44
N HIS A 52 -8.02 15.62 -5.47
CA HIS A 52 -8.54 16.47 -4.41
C HIS A 52 -7.72 17.77 -4.35
N GLU A 53 -8.38 18.89 -4.51
CA GLU A 53 -7.75 20.22 -4.42
C GLU A 53 -6.64 20.48 -5.46
N ASN A 54 -6.79 19.96 -6.67
CA ASN A 54 -5.81 20.10 -7.76
C ASN A 54 -4.41 19.54 -7.40
N CYS A 55 -4.35 18.48 -6.59
CA CYS A 55 -3.09 17.82 -6.25
C CYS A 55 -2.46 17.16 -7.47
N GLN A 56 -3.27 16.61 -8.39
CA GLN A 56 -2.77 15.90 -9.58
C GLN A 56 -1.83 16.78 -10.41
N THR A 57 -2.19 18.01 -10.69
CA THR A 57 -1.35 18.94 -11.46
C THR A 57 0.05 19.12 -10.85
N LYS A 58 0.14 19.19 -9.51
CA LYS A 58 1.43 19.29 -8.81
C LYS A 58 2.25 18.01 -8.96
N LEU A 59 1.61 16.86 -8.84
CA LEU A 59 2.26 15.55 -8.98
C LEU A 59 2.75 15.32 -10.41
N GLU A 60 1.95 15.66 -11.43
CA GLU A 60 2.31 15.61 -12.85
C GLU A 60 3.50 16.54 -13.15
N HIS A 61 3.56 17.70 -12.51
CA HIS A 61 4.71 18.59 -12.65
C HIS A 61 6.01 17.92 -12.10
N ILE A 62 5.93 17.22 -10.96
CA ILE A 62 7.09 16.47 -10.43
C ILE A 62 7.50 15.37 -11.41
N VAL A 63 6.54 14.62 -11.95
CA VAL A 63 6.79 13.56 -12.96
C VAL A 63 7.47 14.14 -14.19
N HIS A 64 6.95 15.24 -14.71
CA HIS A 64 7.52 15.90 -15.91
C HIS A 64 8.93 16.43 -15.66
N SER A 65 9.13 17.18 -14.58
CA SER A 65 10.40 17.84 -14.26
C SER A 65 11.55 16.85 -13.98
N ASN A 66 11.20 15.60 -13.61
CA ASN A 66 12.17 14.55 -13.31
C ASN A 66 12.23 13.43 -14.38
N ASN A 67 11.61 13.64 -15.54
CA ASN A 67 11.57 12.67 -16.66
C ASN A 67 11.04 11.27 -16.24
N LEU A 68 9.95 11.24 -15.45
CA LEU A 68 9.37 9.99 -14.93
C LEU A 68 8.18 9.47 -15.77
N LYS A 69 7.82 10.13 -16.88
CA LYS A 69 6.62 9.81 -17.67
C LYS A 69 6.54 8.39 -18.21
N GLU A 70 7.69 7.74 -18.42
CA GLU A 70 7.75 6.36 -18.94
C GLU A 70 7.52 5.30 -17.85
N ILE A 71 7.64 5.69 -16.58
CA ILE A 71 7.54 4.76 -15.43
C ILE A 71 6.40 5.09 -14.48
N VAL A 72 5.81 6.29 -14.54
CA VAL A 72 4.70 6.72 -13.66
C VAL A 72 3.47 7.00 -14.50
N ILE A 73 2.38 6.29 -14.23
CA ILE A 73 1.11 6.39 -14.95
C ILE A 73 0.00 6.81 -13.98
N PHE A 74 -0.72 7.87 -14.32
CA PHE A 74 -1.91 8.31 -13.61
C PHE A 74 -3.15 7.74 -14.29
N HIS A 75 -3.98 7.01 -13.56
CA HIS A 75 -5.19 6.36 -14.07
C HIS A 75 -6.47 7.12 -13.72
N GLY A 76 -6.38 8.20 -12.91
CA GLY A 76 -7.57 8.84 -12.36
C GLY A 76 -8.28 7.99 -11.33
N GLY A 77 -9.53 8.35 -11.00
CA GLY A 77 -10.34 7.60 -10.04
C GLY A 77 -10.96 6.36 -10.67
N LEU A 78 -10.65 5.17 -10.15
CA LEU A 78 -11.21 3.90 -10.60
C LEU A 78 -12.06 3.25 -9.51
N PHE A 79 -13.18 2.61 -9.92
CA PHE A 79 -14.14 1.96 -9.04
C PHE A 79 -14.57 0.61 -9.62
N GLY A 80 -15.25 -0.22 -8.79
CA GLY A 80 -15.80 -1.50 -9.22
C GLY A 80 -14.76 -2.41 -9.86
N GLU A 81 -15.08 -2.95 -11.03
CA GLU A 81 -14.22 -3.90 -11.75
C GLU A 81 -12.88 -3.32 -12.18
N ASP A 82 -12.82 -2.05 -12.55
CA ASP A 82 -11.56 -1.43 -12.98
C ASP A 82 -10.59 -1.24 -11.81
N LYS A 83 -11.10 -0.91 -10.62
CA LYS A 83 -10.30 -0.95 -9.38
C LYS A 83 -9.78 -2.37 -9.09
N ILE A 84 -10.62 -3.38 -9.24
CA ILE A 84 -10.26 -4.78 -9.04
C ILE A 84 -9.15 -5.21 -9.99
N LYS A 85 -9.22 -4.81 -11.27
CA LYS A 85 -8.18 -5.09 -12.26
C LYS A 85 -6.82 -4.50 -11.87
N MET A 86 -6.80 -3.32 -11.24
CA MET A 86 -5.54 -2.71 -10.78
C MET A 86 -4.87 -3.58 -9.71
N TYR A 87 -5.61 -4.07 -8.72
CA TYR A 87 -5.05 -5.00 -7.73
C TYR A 87 -4.62 -6.33 -8.35
N ALA A 88 -5.42 -6.88 -9.24
CA ALA A 88 -5.14 -8.18 -9.89
C ALA A 88 -3.87 -8.15 -10.77
N ASN A 89 -3.55 -6.99 -11.34
CA ASN A 89 -2.38 -6.80 -12.22
C ASN A 89 -1.14 -6.28 -11.47
N ALA A 90 -1.30 -5.83 -10.22
CA ALA A 90 -0.18 -5.33 -9.42
C ALA A 90 0.72 -6.46 -8.90
N ASP A 91 2.00 -6.15 -8.69
CA ASP A 91 3.00 -7.03 -8.06
C ASP A 91 3.38 -6.56 -6.65
N ALA A 92 3.05 -5.31 -6.33
CA ALA A 92 3.23 -4.73 -5.01
C ALA A 92 2.30 -3.54 -4.81
N TYR A 93 2.12 -3.14 -3.57
CA TYR A 93 1.33 -1.99 -3.18
C TYR A 93 2.15 -1.04 -2.31
N ILE A 94 1.96 0.28 -2.46
CA ILE A 94 2.64 1.29 -1.63
C ILE A 94 1.65 2.32 -1.09
N LEU A 95 1.80 2.65 0.21
CA LEU A 95 1.10 3.76 0.85
C LEU A 95 2.05 4.55 1.78
N PRO A 96 2.68 5.64 1.29
CA PRO A 96 3.63 6.45 2.06
C PRO A 96 2.91 7.57 2.83
N SER A 97 1.75 7.25 3.44
CA SER A 97 0.89 8.24 4.07
C SER A 97 1.49 8.84 5.35
N HIS A 98 1.21 10.12 5.59
CA HIS A 98 1.55 10.83 6.84
C HIS A 98 0.57 10.53 7.98
N GLY A 99 -0.53 9.82 7.73
CA GLY A 99 -1.48 9.43 8.77
C GLY A 99 -2.77 8.86 8.21
N GLU A 100 -3.16 7.72 8.75
CA GLU A 100 -4.40 7.01 8.44
C GLU A 100 -5.14 6.63 9.74
N GLY A 101 -6.44 6.38 9.63
CA GLY A 101 -7.17 5.68 10.68
C GLY A 101 -6.98 4.17 10.51
N LEU A 102 -7.67 3.61 9.51
CA LEU A 102 -7.50 2.24 9.01
C LEU A 102 -7.55 2.29 7.47
N PRO A 103 -6.41 2.19 6.76
CA PRO A 103 -6.39 2.28 5.30
C PRO A 103 -6.91 1.00 4.66
N MET A 104 -8.17 1.00 4.27
CA MET A 104 -8.82 -0.15 3.61
C MET A 104 -8.05 -0.63 2.39
N THR A 105 -7.37 0.27 1.69
CA THR A 105 -6.59 -0.07 0.50
C THR A 105 -5.38 -0.98 0.79
N ILE A 106 -4.82 -0.94 1.99
CA ILE A 106 -3.81 -1.91 2.44
C ILE A 106 -4.44 -3.27 2.69
N LEU A 107 -5.61 -3.32 3.37
CA LEU A 107 -6.32 -4.58 3.59
C LEU A 107 -6.76 -5.21 2.26
N GLU A 108 -7.20 -4.39 1.32
CA GLU A 108 -7.51 -4.81 -0.04
C GLU A 108 -6.25 -5.37 -0.74
N ALA A 109 -5.11 -4.67 -0.69
CA ALA A 109 -3.86 -5.14 -1.29
C ALA A 109 -3.42 -6.50 -0.71
N TRP A 110 -3.49 -6.68 0.61
CA TRP A 110 -3.22 -7.98 1.23
C TRP A 110 -4.24 -9.06 0.85
N SER A 111 -5.52 -8.72 0.64
CA SER A 111 -6.50 -9.68 0.13
C SER A 111 -6.18 -10.19 -1.27
N TRP A 112 -5.45 -9.40 -2.05
CA TRP A 112 -4.87 -9.76 -3.35
C TRP A 112 -3.46 -10.36 -3.24
N LYS A 113 -2.99 -10.66 -2.03
CA LYS A 113 -1.64 -11.22 -1.76
C LYS A 113 -0.50 -10.34 -2.28
N LEU A 114 -0.69 -9.02 -2.28
CA LEU A 114 0.37 -8.11 -2.66
C LEU A 114 1.31 -7.85 -1.47
N PRO A 115 2.63 -7.86 -1.67
CA PRO A 115 3.56 -7.29 -0.71
C PRO A 115 3.29 -5.79 -0.60
N VAL A 116 3.34 -5.27 0.62
CA VAL A 116 3.02 -3.87 0.91
C VAL A 116 4.26 -3.11 1.35
N VAL A 117 4.39 -1.87 0.88
CA VAL A 117 5.34 -0.89 1.41
C VAL A 117 4.53 0.21 2.08
N MET A 118 4.73 0.44 3.38
CA MET A 118 3.91 1.41 4.11
C MET A 118 4.66 2.09 5.24
N THR A 119 4.15 3.27 5.64
CA THR A 119 4.62 3.98 6.83
C THR A 119 3.94 3.47 8.10
N PRO A 120 4.54 3.64 9.29
CA PRO A 120 3.88 3.36 10.58
C PRO A 120 2.61 4.18 10.78
N GLN A 121 2.53 5.35 10.16
CA GLN A 121 1.38 6.25 10.18
C GLN A 121 0.14 5.67 9.47
N CYS A 122 0.29 4.51 8.80
CA CYS A 122 -0.83 3.71 8.31
C CYS A 122 -1.59 3.01 9.45
N ASN A 123 -1.06 3.01 10.67
CA ASN A 123 -1.73 2.54 11.89
C ASN A 123 -2.20 1.06 11.83
N ILE A 124 -1.40 0.20 11.18
CA ILE A 124 -1.56 -1.27 11.16
C ILE A 124 -0.21 -1.90 11.51
N PRO A 125 0.22 -1.84 12.79
CA PRO A 125 1.52 -2.39 13.21
C PRO A 125 1.63 -3.90 12.99
N GLU A 126 0.51 -4.63 13.01
CA GLU A 126 0.42 -6.06 12.76
C GLU A 126 1.01 -6.46 11.40
N GLY A 127 0.97 -5.55 10.41
CA GLY A 127 1.58 -5.77 9.11
C GLY A 127 3.11 -5.90 9.17
N PHE A 128 3.75 -5.16 10.06
CA PHE A 128 5.20 -5.26 10.31
C PHE A 128 5.54 -6.49 11.16
N GLU A 129 4.77 -6.75 12.21
CA GLU A 129 4.93 -7.91 13.09
C GLU A 129 4.80 -9.23 12.33
N ALA A 130 3.86 -9.30 11.39
CA ALA A 130 3.67 -10.44 10.50
C ALA A 130 4.70 -10.53 9.35
N ASN A 131 5.62 -9.56 9.23
CA ASN A 131 6.51 -9.42 8.05
C ASN A 131 5.72 -9.40 6.72
N ALA A 132 4.55 -8.78 6.71
CA ALA A 132 3.67 -8.61 5.56
C ALA A 132 3.89 -7.26 4.85
N ALA A 133 4.74 -6.40 5.42
CA ALA A 133 5.04 -5.10 4.86
C ALA A 133 6.51 -4.70 5.05
N ILE A 134 7.03 -3.95 4.07
CA ILE A 134 8.27 -3.20 4.17
C ILE A 134 7.97 -1.89 4.88
N ARG A 135 8.65 -1.63 5.99
CA ARG A 135 8.54 -0.38 6.72
C ARG A 135 9.34 0.72 6.04
N ILE A 136 8.70 1.84 5.83
CA ILE A 136 9.32 3.09 5.39
C ILE A 136 8.90 4.22 6.34
N GLU A 137 9.70 5.27 6.44
CA GLU A 137 9.30 6.53 7.06
C GLU A 137 8.83 7.52 5.97
N ASP A 138 8.07 8.54 6.34
CA ASP A 138 7.50 9.54 5.46
C ASP A 138 8.52 10.58 4.96
N ASN A 139 9.65 10.09 4.46
CA ASN A 139 10.71 10.91 3.87
C ASN A 139 11.36 10.24 2.65
N VAL A 140 11.94 11.04 1.78
CA VAL A 140 12.53 10.62 0.50
C VAL A 140 13.55 9.51 0.66
N SER A 141 14.44 9.61 1.67
CA SER A 141 15.54 8.64 1.87
C SER A 141 15.00 7.26 2.24
N SER A 142 14.05 7.21 3.18
CA SER A 142 13.47 5.95 3.63
C SER A 142 12.59 5.30 2.57
N ILE A 143 11.77 6.08 1.86
CA ILE A 143 10.96 5.57 0.75
C ILE A 143 11.88 5.02 -0.35
N LYS A 144 12.96 5.72 -0.71
CA LYS A 144 13.95 5.24 -1.66
C LYS A 144 14.52 3.88 -1.25
N GLN A 145 14.92 3.72 0.02
CA GLN A 145 15.44 2.44 0.53
C GLN A 145 14.39 1.32 0.49
N GLY A 146 13.14 1.63 0.86
CA GLY A 146 12.04 0.67 0.77
C GLY A 146 11.77 0.21 -0.66
N LEU A 147 11.81 1.11 -1.64
CA LEU A 147 11.68 0.78 -3.05
C LEU A 147 12.87 -0.09 -3.54
N GLN A 148 14.10 0.25 -3.14
CA GLN A 148 15.27 -0.58 -3.47
C GLN A 148 15.14 -1.99 -2.89
N THR A 149 14.68 -2.12 -1.65
CA THR A 149 14.42 -3.42 -1.02
C THR A 149 13.38 -4.20 -1.84
N LEU A 150 12.23 -3.60 -2.14
CA LEU A 150 11.16 -4.24 -2.89
C LEU A 150 11.62 -4.70 -4.29
N PHE A 151 12.31 -3.83 -5.02
CA PHE A 151 12.71 -4.09 -6.41
C PHE A 151 13.82 -5.15 -6.53
N ASN A 152 14.60 -5.34 -5.47
CA ASN A 152 15.63 -6.37 -5.40
C ASN A 152 15.13 -7.72 -4.83
N MET A 153 13.88 -7.80 -4.35
CA MET A 153 13.29 -9.06 -3.89
C MET A 153 13.05 -9.99 -5.07
N SER A 154 13.29 -11.28 -4.86
CA SER A 154 12.85 -12.33 -5.79
C SER A 154 11.31 -12.43 -5.83
N ASP A 155 10.78 -13.10 -6.85
CA ASP A 155 9.34 -13.35 -6.95
C ASP A 155 8.83 -14.16 -5.75
N GLU A 156 9.62 -15.16 -5.31
CA GLU A 156 9.28 -16.00 -4.16
C GLU A 156 9.21 -15.18 -2.86
N GLU A 157 10.11 -14.22 -2.67
CA GLU A 157 10.10 -13.34 -1.50
C GLU A 157 8.86 -12.42 -1.50
N ARG A 158 8.53 -11.84 -2.66
CA ARG A 158 7.32 -11.02 -2.84
C ARG A 158 6.05 -11.84 -2.57
N ILE A 159 5.93 -13.02 -3.18
CA ILE A 159 4.80 -13.94 -2.98
C ILE A 159 4.70 -14.35 -1.51
N SER A 160 5.80 -14.68 -0.87
CA SER A 160 5.84 -15.06 0.55
C SER A 160 5.34 -13.92 1.45
N MET A 161 5.78 -12.69 1.20
CA MET A 161 5.32 -11.51 1.93
C MET A 161 3.83 -11.27 1.71
N GLY A 162 3.35 -11.31 0.48
CA GLY A 162 1.94 -11.14 0.15
C GLY A 162 1.06 -12.21 0.80
N ASN A 163 1.51 -13.47 0.86
CA ASN A 163 0.78 -14.55 1.53
C ASN A 163 0.67 -14.31 3.05
N ARG A 164 1.69 -13.74 3.70
CA ARG A 164 1.60 -13.34 5.13
C ARG A 164 0.56 -12.24 5.32
N GLY A 165 0.50 -11.27 4.41
CA GLY A 165 -0.53 -10.23 4.43
C GLY A 165 -1.93 -10.80 4.23
N TYR A 166 -2.10 -11.71 3.29
CA TYR A 166 -3.38 -12.40 3.07
C TYR A 166 -3.83 -13.18 4.32
N LYS A 167 -2.93 -13.91 4.97
CA LYS A 167 -3.23 -14.60 6.22
C LYS A 167 -3.67 -13.60 7.30
N LEU A 168 -2.92 -12.51 7.47
CA LEU A 168 -3.23 -11.48 8.45
C LEU A 168 -4.64 -10.89 8.24
N VAL A 169 -4.99 -10.50 7.01
CA VAL A 169 -6.29 -9.91 6.72
C VAL A 169 -7.42 -10.90 6.86
N SER A 170 -7.24 -12.15 6.41
CA SER A 170 -8.26 -13.19 6.48
C SER A 170 -8.60 -13.63 7.91
N GLU A 171 -7.63 -13.57 8.82
CA GLU A 171 -7.81 -13.95 10.23
C GLU A 171 -8.33 -12.79 11.11
N ASN A 172 -7.92 -11.53 10.84
CA ASN A 172 -8.12 -10.43 11.78
C ASN A 172 -9.00 -9.29 11.29
N PHE A 173 -9.13 -9.10 9.97
CA PHE A 173 -9.79 -7.92 9.39
C PHE A 173 -11.01 -8.27 8.55
N THR A 174 -11.63 -9.41 8.80
CA THR A 174 -12.91 -9.80 8.18
C THR A 174 -14.08 -9.27 9.00
N TRP A 175 -15.27 -9.18 8.38
CA TRP A 175 -16.51 -8.87 9.09
C TRP A 175 -16.81 -9.88 10.19
N ASP A 176 -16.55 -11.18 9.95
CA ASP A 176 -16.76 -12.25 10.93
C ASP A 176 -15.82 -12.08 12.14
N ALA A 177 -14.53 -11.82 11.92
CA ALA A 177 -13.58 -11.55 12.99
C ALA A 177 -14.00 -10.32 13.83
N SER A 178 -14.42 -9.25 13.17
CA SER A 178 -14.89 -8.03 13.82
C SER A 178 -16.17 -8.29 14.63
N ALA A 179 -17.13 -9.03 14.07
CA ALA A 179 -18.36 -9.40 14.75
C ALA A 179 -18.09 -10.26 16.00
N GLN A 180 -17.17 -11.22 15.92
CA GLN A 180 -16.80 -12.03 17.08
C GLN A 180 -16.20 -11.19 18.20
N LYS A 181 -15.27 -10.27 17.90
CA LYS A 181 -14.71 -9.34 18.88
C LYS A 181 -15.80 -8.47 19.52
N MET A 182 -16.76 -7.97 18.74
CA MET A 182 -17.89 -7.18 19.27
C MET A 182 -18.80 -8.02 20.17
N ILE A 183 -19.06 -9.29 19.83
CA ILE A 183 -19.84 -10.20 20.67
C ILE A 183 -19.14 -10.45 22.00
N MET A 184 -17.82 -10.70 21.99
CA MET A 184 -17.03 -10.87 23.21
C MET A 184 -17.09 -9.62 24.10
N LEU A 185 -16.93 -8.43 23.51
CA LEU A 185 -17.03 -7.15 24.20
C LEU A 185 -18.41 -6.97 24.88
N TYR A 186 -19.51 -7.21 24.14
CA TYR A 186 -20.86 -7.06 24.66
C TYR A 186 -21.14 -8.09 25.78
N LYS A 187 -20.69 -9.34 25.63
CA LYS A 187 -20.83 -10.33 26.70
C LYS A 187 -20.13 -9.90 27.99
N TRP A 188 -18.92 -9.38 27.88
CA TRP A 188 -18.21 -8.84 29.03
C TRP A 188 -18.91 -7.64 29.66
N LEU A 189 -19.33 -6.66 28.89
CA LEU A 189 -20.06 -5.47 29.39
C LEU A 189 -21.39 -5.81 30.07
N THR A 190 -22.01 -6.94 29.72
CA THR A 190 -23.28 -7.42 30.33
C THR A 190 -23.06 -8.48 31.41
N ASN A 191 -21.84 -8.66 31.88
CA ASN A 191 -21.45 -9.69 32.88
C ASN A 191 -21.78 -11.14 32.45
N GLN A 192 -21.76 -11.43 31.14
CA GLN A 192 -22.04 -12.75 30.58
C GLN A 192 -20.78 -13.42 30.01
N GLY A 193 -19.61 -12.85 30.22
CA GLY A 193 -18.32 -13.35 29.74
C GLY A 193 -17.13 -12.66 30.40
N GLU A 194 -15.95 -13.21 30.17
CA GLU A 194 -14.68 -12.66 30.66
C GLU A 194 -14.28 -11.40 29.89
N LYS A 195 -13.42 -10.55 30.51
CA LYS A 195 -12.82 -9.37 29.85
C LYS A 195 -11.98 -9.83 28.65
N PRO A 196 -12.26 -9.35 27.41
CA PRO A 196 -11.44 -9.67 26.27
C PRO A 196 -10.03 -9.08 26.38
N ASP A 197 -9.02 -9.78 25.85
CA ASP A 197 -7.61 -9.39 25.86
C ASP A 197 -7.29 -8.10 25.09
N PHE A 198 -8.14 -7.74 24.12
CA PHE A 198 -8.04 -6.50 23.35
C PHE A 198 -8.67 -5.27 24.06
N VAL A 199 -9.17 -5.40 25.30
CA VAL A 199 -9.69 -4.29 26.11
C VAL A 199 -8.63 -3.89 27.13
N TYR A 200 -8.05 -2.72 26.94
CA TYR A 200 -7.07 -2.12 27.85
C TYR A 200 -7.77 -1.27 28.91
N GLU A 201 -7.12 -1.09 30.06
CA GLU A 201 -7.57 -0.18 31.13
C GLU A 201 -7.11 1.25 30.86
#